data_00fba2e4d6e9228c1c4d60d9f2d527c7
#
_entry.id   00fba2e4d6e9228c1c4d60d9f2d527c7
#
_cell.length_a   1.000
_cell.length_b   1.000
_cell.length_c   1.000
_cell.angle_alpha   90.00
_cell.angle_beta   90.00
_cell.angle_gamma   90.00
#
_symmetry.space_group_name_H-M   'P 1'
#
loop_
_entity.id
_entity.type
_entity.pdbx_description
1 polymer ?
#
loop_
_entity_poly.entity_id
_entity_poly.type
_entity_poly.pdbx_seq_one_letter_code
_entity_poly.pdbx_strand_id
1 'polypeptide(L)'
;MSDKLLEVKNLVVEFATDTGTVRAVDKIDFTVFRGETIGIVGESGSGKSVTSLAVMGLIPQPPGRIAAGSIEYYDENNRAINLLSLSEKEMNQYRGNEMAMIFQEPMTSLNPVFTCGNQVLEAIQLHLKLDKKAAKESVLDLFQQVQLPDPERIYSAYPHEISGGQKQRVIIAMAMSCHPKLLIADEPTTALDVTVQKAILQLMANLKRDLDAAVIFISHDLAVIAEIADRVLVMYKGRVVEQGKVADIFHHPKHPYTKGLLACRPPLAYRVDRLPVIADFMSVEKNKNGEIFITEKETSVVAKLGAVRSDPEKRKKRLAGLYTQPPILEVKNLNTWFSAKKNFFGKTTSWIKAVNDVSFLVYPGETLGLVGESGCGKTTLGRSIIGLNQPQSGEILYNGNDLLKMNTAELQAMRREIQIIFQDPYGSLNPRMTIGAAIMEPVSVHRIVSGKKMQKEYVIDLMETVSLKAEHFDRYPHEFSGGQRQRVGIARALALNPRFLICDESVSALDVSVQAQVLNLLSKLQKERSLTYIFISHDLSVVKFMSDRMMVMNAGSIEELDDADTIYTHPKAAYTKRLIDAIPVGLANK
;
A
#
# COMPACT_ATOMS: atom_id res chain seq x y z
N MET A 1 -16.70 22.78 28.10
CA MET A 1 -17.34 21.51 27.67
C MET A 1 -16.83 21.22 26.28
N SER A 2 -16.26 20.07 26.03
CA SER A 2 -15.78 19.71 24.68
C SER A 2 -16.96 19.55 23.76
N ASP A 3 -16.95 20.30 22.67
CA ASP A 3 -18.07 20.42 21.74
C ASP A 3 -18.10 19.17 20.83
N LYS A 4 -19.03 18.25 21.11
CA LYS A 4 -19.19 17.02 20.33
C LYS A 4 -19.69 17.36 18.93
N LEU A 5 -19.14 16.68 17.90
CA LEU A 5 -19.64 16.74 16.53
C LEU A 5 -20.33 15.44 16.10
N LEU A 6 -19.73 14.31 16.45
CA LEU A 6 -20.29 12.98 16.13
C LEU A 6 -20.12 12.05 17.33
N GLU A 7 -21.14 11.26 17.63
CA GLU A 7 -21.10 10.24 18.68
C GLU A 7 -21.67 8.92 18.13
N VAL A 8 -20.87 7.88 18.16
CA VAL A 8 -21.24 6.52 17.74
C VAL A 8 -21.35 5.66 18.97
N LYS A 9 -22.50 4.98 19.16
CA LYS A 9 -22.79 4.15 20.33
C LYS A 9 -23.25 2.75 19.92
N ASN A 10 -22.59 1.73 20.47
CA ASN A 10 -22.93 0.31 20.32
C ASN A 10 -23.19 -0.09 18.85
N LEU A 11 -22.46 0.50 17.89
CA LEU A 11 -22.67 0.26 16.46
C LEU A 11 -22.35 -1.19 16.09
N VAL A 12 -23.30 -1.87 15.46
CA VAL A 12 -23.17 -3.23 14.92
C VAL A 12 -23.53 -3.22 13.44
N VAL A 13 -22.61 -3.66 12.59
CA VAL A 13 -22.83 -3.83 11.14
C VAL A 13 -22.56 -5.28 10.74
N GLU A 14 -23.53 -5.88 10.06
CA GLU A 14 -23.51 -7.27 9.65
C GLU A 14 -23.69 -7.39 8.13
N PHE A 15 -23.08 -8.42 7.54
CA PHE A 15 -23.24 -8.78 6.14
C PHE A 15 -23.69 -10.23 6.01
N ALA A 16 -24.72 -10.45 5.20
CA ALA A 16 -25.13 -11.79 4.81
C ALA A 16 -24.15 -12.36 3.76
N THR A 17 -23.64 -13.55 4.01
CA THR A 17 -22.75 -14.28 3.11
C THR A 17 -23.29 -15.69 2.88
N ASP A 18 -22.81 -16.39 1.86
CA ASP A 18 -23.22 -17.77 1.55
C ASP A 18 -22.94 -18.74 2.72
N THR A 19 -21.97 -18.40 3.58
CA THR A 19 -21.58 -19.22 4.74
C THR A 19 -22.22 -18.78 6.05
N GLY A 20 -23.08 -17.74 6.04
CA GLY A 20 -23.75 -17.18 7.22
C GLY A 20 -23.56 -15.68 7.38
N THR A 21 -23.92 -15.14 8.53
CA THR A 21 -23.79 -13.71 8.82
C THR A 21 -22.40 -13.39 9.37
N VAL A 22 -21.70 -12.46 8.73
CA VAL A 22 -20.42 -11.93 9.19
C VAL A 22 -20.64 -10.57 9.84
N ARG A 23 -20.18 -10.43 11.08
CA ARG A 23 -20.21 -9.16 11.82
C ARG A 23 -18.95 -8.38 11.53
N ALA A 24 -19.05 -7.35 10.69
CA ALA A 24 -17.91 -6.51 10.26
C ALA A 24 -17.58 -5.43 11.30
N VAL A 25 -18.59 -4.94 12.04
CA VAL A 25 -18.44 -4.03 13.17
C VAL A 25 -19.25 -4.59 14.34
N ASP A 26 -18.64 -4.68 15.53
CA ASP A 26 -19.22 -5.34 16.69
C ASP A 26 -19.14 -4.46 17.93
N LYS A 27 -20.21 -3.72 18.21
CA LYS A 27 -20.43 -2.88 19.41
C LYS A 27 -19.29 -1.87 19.61
N ILE A 28 -19.04 -1.02 18.61
CA ILE A 28 -18.05 0.03 18.74
C ILE A 28 -18.66 1.32 19.30
N ASP A 29 -17.87 2.01 20.12
CA ASP A 29 -18.19 3.30 20.71
C ASP A 29 -17.03 4.27 20.49
N PHE A 30 -17.32 5.46 19.95
CA PHE A 30 -16.37 6.56 19.88
C PHE A 30 -17.07 7.91 19.68
N THR A 31 -16.35 8.99 19.97
CA THR A 31 -16.82 10.36 19.81
C THR A 31 -15.78 11.15 19.02
N VAL A 32 -16.24 12.01 18.13
CA VAL A 32 -15.43 13.00 17.40
C VAL A 32 -15.81 14.38 17.89
N PHE A 33 -14.82 15.20 18.25
CA PHE A 33 -15.03 16.57 18.68
C PHE A 33 -14.78 17.55 17.53
N ARG A 34 -15.36 18.76 17.59
CA ARG A 34 -15.13 19.80 16.58
C ARG A 34 -13.65 20.13 16.47
N GLY A 35 -13.15 20.30 15.25
CA GLY A 35 -11.75 20.57 14.99
C GLY A 35 -10.77 19.43 15.34
N GLU A 36 -11.24 18.29 15.86
CA GLU A 36 -10.39 17.14 16.20
C GLU A 36 -10.05 16.30 14.96
N THR A 37 -8.84 15.74 14.89
CA THR A 37 -8.54 14.62 14.00
C THR A 37 -8.47 13.32 14.81
N ILE A 38 -9.37 12.38 14.53
CA ILE A 38 -9.32 11.03 15.08
C ILE A 38 -8.79 10.05 14.03
N GLY A 39 -7.72 9.32 14.37
CA GLY A 39 -7.16 8.26 13.54
C GLY A 39 -7.85 6.92 13.80
N ILE A 40 -8.24 6.19 12.77
CA ILE A 40 -8.71 4.80 12.90
C ILE A 40 -7.71 3.88 12.22
N VAL A 41 -7.10 2.95 12.98
CA VAL A 41 -6.09 2.03 12.48
C VAL A 41 -6.46 0.58 12.71
N GLY A 42 -5.90 -0.32 11.90
CA GLY A 42 -6.08 -1.77 12.01
C GLY A 42 -5.80 -2.45 10.67
N GLU A 43 -5.72 -3.78 10.68
CA GLU A 43 -5.56 -4.58 9.46
C GLU A 43 -6.77 -4.49 8.53
N SER A 44 -6.59 -4.91 7.27
CA SER A 44 -7.69 -5.08 6.31
C SER A 44 -8.74 -6.03 6.88
N GLY A 45 -10.02 -5.68 6.70
CA GLY A 45 -11.12 -6.44 7.31
C GLY A 45 -11.33 -6.20 8.81
N SER A 46 -10.64 -5.25 9.44
CA SER A 46 -10.89 -4.90 10.85
C SER A 46 -12.16 -4.06 11.08
N GLY A 47 -12.83 -3.62 10.01
CA GLY A 47 -14.09 -2.87 10.09
C GLY A 47 -13.97 -1.35 9.89
N LYS A 48 -12.77 -0.80 9.62
CA LYS A 48 -12.51 0.66 9.49
C LYS A 48 -13.41 1.32 8.45
N SER A 49 -13.31 0.90 7.19
CA SER A 49 -14.10 1.45 6.06
C SER A 49 -15.60 1.20 6.25
N VAL A 50 -15.98 0.05 6.82
CA VAL A 50 -17.38 -0.25 7.14
C VAL A 50 -17.93 0.72 8.17
N THR A 51 -17.14 1.11 9.17
CA THR A 51 -17.52 2.13 10.16
C THR A 51 -17.78 3.48 9.48
N SER A 52 -16.92 3.91 8.58
CA SER A 52 -17.08 5.16 7.82
C SER A 52 -18.30 5.14 6.91
N LEU A 53 -18.51 4.03 6.20
CA LEU A 53 -19.70 3.85 5.35
C LEU A 53 -20.99 3.84 6.17
N ALA A 54 -20.96 3.30 7.41
CA ALA A 54 -22.10 3.35 8.31
C ALA A 54 -22.42 4.79 8.74
N VAL A 55 -21.39 5.60 9.07
CA VAL A 55 -21.57 7.03 9.41
C VAL A 55 -22.18 7.79 8.22
N MET A 56 -21.72 7.51 7.02
CA MET A 56 -22.23 8.13 5.79
C MET A 56 -23.58 7.55 5.31
N GLY A 57 -24.12 6.51 5.97
CA GLY A 57 -25.32 5.83 5.53
C GLY A 57 -25.17 5.13 4.16
N LEU A 58 -23.94 4.68 3.81
CA LEU A 58 -23.59 4.10 2.52
C LEU A 58 -23.36 2.58 2.58
N ILE A 59 -23.80 1.91 3.64
CA ILE A 59 -23.78 0.44 3.70
C ILE A 59 -24.73 -0.13 2.66
N PRO A 60 -24.25 -0.95 1.69
CA PRO A 60 -25.12 -1.55 0.67
C PRO A 60 -26.14 -2.50 1.32
N GLN A 61 -27.40 -2.31 1.03
CA GLN A 61 -28.52 -3.11 1.60
C GLN A 61 -29.38 -3.67 0.46
N PRO A 62 -29.37 -5.00 0.16
CA PRO A 62 -28.48 -6.04 0.72
C PRO A 62 -27.05 -5.97 0.15
N PRO A 63 -26.05 -6.69 0.66
CA PRO A 63 -26.11 -7.73 1.70
C PRO A 63 -25.86 -7.23 3.12
N GLY A 64 -25.49 -5.93 3.31
CA GLY A 64 -25.19 -5.35 4.61
C GLY A 64 -26.44 -4.88 5.34
N ARG A 65 -26.32 -4.73 6.68
CA ARG A 65 -27.32 -4.06 7.51
C ARG A 65 -26.67 -3.48 8.75
N ILE A 66 -27.20 -2.38 9.25
CA ILE A 66 -26.89 -1.88 10.61
C ILE A 66 -27.85 -2.59 11.54
N ALA A 67 -27.32 -3.51 12.36
CA ALA A 67 -28.12 -4.40 13.21
C ALA A 67 -28.45 -3.77 14.58
N ALA A 68 -27.60 -2.85 15.10
CA ALA A 68 -27.81 -2.16 16.36
C ALA A 68 -26.94 -0.90 16.45
N GLY A 69 -27.22 -0.05 17.44
CA GLY A 69 -26.49 1.16 17.78
C GLY A 69 -27.15 2.44 17.30
N SER A 70 -26.50 3.57 17.59
CA SER A 70 -26.89 4.90 17.10
C SER A 70 -25.67 5.67 16.60
N ILE A 71 -25.91 6.59 15.66
CA ILE A 71 -24.93 7.55 15.14
C ILE A 71 -25.55 8.93 15.26
N GLU A 72 -25.08 9.71 16.25
CA GLU A 72 -25.62 11.03 16.57
C GLU A 72 -24.68 12.11 16.03
N TYR A 73 -25.17 12.94 15.12
CA TYR A 73 -24.51 14.15 14.63
C TYR A 73 -25.02 15.36 15.39
N TYR A 74 -24.14 16.24 15.82
CA TYR A 74 -24.48 17.44 16.57
C TYR A 74 -24.36 18.67 15.68
N ASP A 75 -25.48 19.37 15.44
CA ASP A 75 -25.52 20.61 14.66
C ASP A 75 -24.83 21.79 15.37
N GLU A 76 -24.81 22.95 14.77
CA GLU A 76 -24.23 24.19 15.35
C GLU A 76 -24.94 24.64 16.64
N ASN A 77 -26.19 24.22 16.83
CA ASN A 77 -26.97 24.48 18.04
C ASN A 77 -26.83 23.36 19.08
N ASN A 78 -25.89 22.45 18.88
CA ASN A 78 -25.64 21.27 19.75
C ASN A 78 -26.86 20.34 19.89
N ARG A 79 -27.73 20.25 18.87
CA ARG A 79 -28.83 19.31 18.81
C ARG A 79 -28.36 17.98 18.23
N ALA A 80 -28.67 16.90 18.93
CA ALA A 80 -28.35 15.56 18.45
C ALA A 80 -29.35 15.12 17.37
N ILE A 81 -28.84 14.68 16.24
CA ILE A 81 -29.58 14.16 15.09
C ILE A 81 -29.10 12.73 14.85
N ASN A 82 -29.99 11.76 15.04
CA ASN A 82 -29.64 10.37 14.76
C ASN A 82 -29.66 10.11 13.24
N LEU A 83 -28.46 9.97 12.66
CA LEU A 83 -28.30 9.77 11.21
C LEU A 83 -28.95 8.49 10.71
N LEU A 84 -29.05 7.46 11.54
CA LEU A 84 -29.69 6.19 11.17
C LEU A 84 -31.22 6.26 11.03
N SER A 85 -31.84 7.32 11.57
CA SER A 85 -33.28 7.54 11.47
C SER A 85 -33.70 8.40 10.29
N LEU A 86 -32.72 9.02 9.60
CA LEU A 86 -32.98 9.89 8.46
C LEU A 86 -33.38 9.10 7.22
N SER A 87 -34.34 9.65 6.46
CA SER A 87 -34.62 9.19 5.11
C SER A 87 -33.43 9.52 4.17
N GLU A 88 -33.35 8.85 3.02
CA GLU A 88 -32.32 9.10 2.02
C GLU A 88 -32.30 10.56 1.55
N LYS A 89 -33.49 11.17 1.41
CA LYS A 89 -33.61 12.58 1.03
C LYS A 89 -33.07 13.54 2.09
N GLU A 90 -33.27 13.23 3.35
CA GLU A 90 -32.73 14.02 4.48
C GLU A 90 -31.22 13.80 4.59
N MET A 91 -30.74 12.56 4.48
CA MET A 91 -29.31 12.24 4.53
C MET A 91 -28.51 12.93 3.42
N ASN A 92 -29.09 13.14 2.24
CA ASN A 92 -28.47 13.87 1.13
C ASN A 92 -28.24 15.37 1.42
N GLN A 93 -28.88 15.95 2.45
CA GLN A 93 -28.59 17.31 2.91
C GLN A 93 -27.28 17.37 3.73
N TYR A 94 -26.90 16.25 4.36
CA TYR A 94 -25.66 16.15 5.13
C TYR A 94 -24.48 15.73 4.25
N ARG A 95 -24.68 14.76 3.33
CA ARG A 95 -23.64 14.27 2.43
C ARG A 95 -23.19 15.35 1.45
N GLY A 96 -21.88 15.58 1.39
CA GLY A 96 -21.26 16.59 0.53
C GLY A 96 -21.34 18.02 1.06
N ASN A 97 -22.19 18.30 2.04
CA ASN A 97 -22.36 19.60 2.68
C ASN A 97 -21.77 19.61 4.09
N GLU A 98 -22.46 19.00 5.08
CA GLU A 98 -21.99 18.93 6.47
C GLU A 98 -20.92 17.87 6.67
N MET A 99 -21.03 16.74 5.94
CA MET A 99 -20.11 15.60 6.00
C MET A 99 -19.67 15.24 4.60
N ALA A 100 -18.35 15.12 4.41
CA ALA A 100 -17.77 14.65 3.16
C ALA A 100 -16.87 13.44 3.36
N MET A 101 -16.67 12.64 2.30
CA MET A 101 -15.86 11.44 2.34
C MET A 101 -14.89 11.37 1.16
N ILE A 102 -13.64 11.04 1.47
CA ILE A 102 -12.62 10.61 0.51
C ILE A 102 -12.56 9.09 0.58
N PHE A 103 -12.86 8.42 -0.53
CA PHE A 103 -12.87 6.96 -0.64
C PHE A 103 -11.48 6.39 -0.88
N GLN A 104 -11.29 5.11 -0.54
CA GLN A 104 -10.02 4.40 -0.56
C GLN A 104 -9.34 4.34 -1.94
N GLU A 105 -10.12 4.27 -3.04
CA GLU A 105 -9.57 4.14 -4.39
C GLU A 105 -9.76 5.42 -5.22
N PRO A 106 -8.73 6.27 -5.39
CA PRO A 106 -8.84 7.48 -6.21
C PRO A 106 -9.15 7.20 -7.68
N MET A 107 -8.75 6.01 -8.16
CA MET A 107 -8.93 5.64 -9.58
C MET A 107 -10.40 5.37 -9.94
N THR A 108 -11.21 4.93 -8.99
CA THR A 108 -12.63 4.60 -9.16
C THR A 108 -13.56 5.71 -8.66
N SER A 109 -13.05 6.64 -7.85
CA SER A 109 -13.83 7.74 -7.24
C SER A 109 -14.19 8.84 -8.23
N LEU A 110 -13.38 9.07 -9.27
CA LEU A 110 -13.67 10.03 -10.33
C LEU A 110 -14.31 9.32 -11.53
N ASN A 111 -15.40 9.88 -12.03
CA ASN A 111 -16.07 9.38 -13.24
C ASN A 111 -15.18 9.69 -14.47
N PRO A 112 -14.72 8.67 -15.23
CA PRO A 112 -13.77 8.84 -16.33
C PRO A 112 -14.33 9.59 -17.54
N VAL A 113 -15.64 9.74 -17.66
CA VAL A 113 -16.30 10.41 -18.81
C VAL A 113 -16.62 11.88 -18.56
N PHE A 114 -16.35 12.40 -17.36
CA PHE A 114 -16.48 13.82 -17.02
C PHE A 114 -15.11 14.44 -16.72
N THR A 115 -14.94 15.72 -17.03
CA THR A 115 -13.72 16.45 -16.67
C THR A 115 -13.61 16.62 -15.15
N CYS A 116 -12.39 16.75 -14.65
CA CYS A 116 -12.13 16.90 -13.21
C CYS A 116 -12.85 18.13 -12.63
N GLY A 117 -12.82 19.26 -13.35
CA GLY A 117 -13.48 20.49 -12.92
C GLY A 117 -15.00 20.37 -12.86
N ASN A 118 -15.62 19.70 -13.83
CA ASN A 118 -17.08 19.53 -13.84
C ASN A 118 -17.60 18.71 -12.66
N GLN A 119 -16.85 17.72 -12.21
CA GLN A 119 -17.23 16.88 -11.06
C GLN A 119 -17.20 17.67 -9.75
N VAL A 120 -16.23 18.54 -9.56
CA VAL A 120 -16.18 19.44 -8.39
C VAL A 120 -17.24 20.54 -8.49
N LEU A 121 -17.46 21.09 -9.70
CA LEU A 121 -18.48 22.09 -9.97
C LEU A 121 -19.88 21.61 -9.63
N GLU A 122 -20.21 20.35 -9.94
CA GLU A 122 -21.50 19.73 -9.64
C GLU A 122 -21.82 19.78 -8.14
N ALA A 123 -20.87 19.42 -7.29
CA ALA A 123 -21.02 19.47 -5.83
C ALA A 123 -21.30 20.90 -5.33
N ILE A 124 -20.53 21.88 -5.82
CA ILE A 124 -20.71 23.29 -5.45
C ILE A 124 -22.08 23.80 -5.88
N GLN A 125 -22.51 23.53 -7.11
CA GLN A 125 -23.82 23.98 -7.60
C GLN A 125 -24.98 23.35 -6.83
N LEU A 126 -24.86 22.07 -6.48
CA LEU A 126 -25.90 21.34 -5.75
C LEU A 126 -26.10 21.90 -4.34
N HIS A 127 -25.02 22.11 -3.59
CA HIS A 127 -25.08 22.44 -2.17
C HIS A 127 -25.02 23.94 -1.89
N LEU A 128 -24.15 24.69 -2.57
CA LEU A 128 -23.97 26.13 -2.35
C LEU A 128 -24.88 26.98 -3.24
N LYS A 129 -25.57 26.36 -4.23
CA LYS A 129 -26.51 27.03 -5.15
C LYS A 129 -25.89 28.20 -5.91
N LEU A 130 -24.58 28.17 -6.17
CA LEU A 130 -23.88 29.17 -6.96
C LEU A 130 -24.23 29.05 -8.45
N ASP A 131 -24.21 30.17 -9.17
CA ASP A 131 -24.31 30.10 -10.62
C ASP A 131 -23.06 29.47 -11.23
N LYS A 132 -23.15 29.08 -12.52
CA LYS A 132 -22.08 28.31 -13.18
C LYS A 132 -20.75 29.08 -13.23
N LYS A 133 -20.77 30.43 -13.32
CA LYS A 133 -19.54 31.24 -13.39
C LYS A 133 -18.86 31.30 -12.01
N ALA A 134 -19.60 31.66 -10.98
CA ALA A 134 -19.09 31.71 -9.61
C ALA A 134 -18.62 30.34 -9.13
N ALA A 135 -19.37 29.25 -9.47
CA ALA A 135 -18.96 27.90 -9.16
C ALA A 135 -17.64 27.51 -9.86
N LYS A 136 -17.43 27.93 -11.14
CA LYS A 136 -16.15 27.67 -11.83
C LYS A 136 -14.98 28.40 -11.18
N GLU A 137 -15.18 29.67 -10.82
CA GLU A 137 -14.16 30.47 -10.10
C GLU A 137 -13.80 29.80 -8.78
N SER A 138 -14.78 29.33 -8.00
CA SER A 138 -14.56 28.58 -6.76
C SER A 138 -13.80 27.26 -6.98
N VAL A 139 -14.07 26.52 -8.05
CA VAL A 139 -13.30 25.30 -8.40
C VAL A 139 -11.84 25.62 -8.67
N LEU A 140 -11.56 26.68 -9.43
CA LEU A 140 -10.19 27.08 -9.75
C LEU A 140 -9.42 27.51 -8.51
N ASP A 141 -10.05 28.25 -7.60
CA ASP A 141 -9.46 28.62 -6.31
C ASP A 141 -9.16 27.40 -5.45
N LEU A 142 -10.08 26.43 -5.38
CA LEU A 142 -9.84 25.16 -4.69
C LEU A 142 -8.69 24.38 -5.32
N PHE A 143 -8.60 24.32 -6.65
CA PHE A 143 -7.50 23.64 -7.34
C PHE A 143 -6.15 24.31 -7.04
N GLN A 144 -6.14 25.62 -6.88
CA GLN A 144 -4.95 26.34 -6.43
C GLN A 144 -4.62 26.04 -4.97
N GLN A 145 -5.61 26.02 -4.06
CA GLN A 145 -5.42 25.67 -2.64
C GLN A 145 -4.86 24.25 -2.47
N VAL A 146 -5.34 23.29 -3.25
CA VAL A 146 -4.80 21.92 -3.25
C VAL A 146 -3.51 21.77 -4.07
N GLN A 147 -2.90 22.89 -4.49
CA GLN A 147 -1.62 22.96 -5.20
C GLN A 147 -1.60 22.10 -6.48
N LEU A 148 -2.67 22.10 -7.25
CA LEU A 148 -2.68 21.50 -8.58
C LEU A 148 -1.90 22.40 -9.56
N PRO A 149 -0.97 21.84 -10.35
CA PRO A 149 -0.29 22.61 -11.38
C PRO A 149 -1.27 22.96 -12.51
N ASP A 150 -1.29 24.21 -12.94
CA ASP A 150 -2.16 24.68 -14.02
C ASP A 150 -3.66 24.33 -13.80
N PRO A 151 -4.35 25.02 -12.85
CA PRO A 151 -5.73 24.73 -12.48
C PRO A 151 -6.71 24.73 -13.66
N GLU A 152 -6.55 25.65 -14.64
CA GLU A 152 -7.41 25.74 -15.84
C GLU A 152 -7.27 24.48 -16.73
N ARG A 153 -6.06 24.00 -16.92
CA ARG A 153 -5.82 22.77 -17.66
C ARG A 153 -6.44 21.58 -16.93
N ILE A 154 -6.23 21.45 -15.61
CA ILE A 154 -6.78 20.35 -14.81
C ILE A 154 -8.33 20.41 -14.78
N TYR A 155 -8.90 21.61 -14.73
CA TYR A 155 -10.36 21.78 -14.81
C TYR A 155 -10.94 21.11 -16.06
N SER A 156 -10.25 21.27 -17.20
CA SER A 156 -10.68 20.76 -18.49
C SER A 156 -10.21 19.33 -18.78
N ALA A 157 -9.29 18.79 -17.98
CA ALA A 157 -8.72 17.45 -18.15
C ALA A 157 -9.66 16.35 -17.65
N TYR A 158 -9.60 15.20 -18.31
CA TYR A 158 -10.24 13.98 -17.83
C TYR A 158 -9.36 13.24 -16.82
N PRO A 159 -9.95 12.40 -15.94
CA PRO A 159 -9.18 11.68 -14.93
C PRO A 159 -8.01 10.85 -15.48
N HIS A 160 -8.13 10.28 -16.67
CA HIS A 160 -7.07 9.47 -17.29
C HIS A 160 -5.89 10.29 -17.84
N GLU A 161 -6.01 11.62 -17.93
CA GLU A 161 -4.97 12.53 -18.44
C GLU A 161 -4.08 13.10 -17.33
N ILE A 162 -4.38 12.81 -16.06
CA ILE A 162 -3.67 13.33 -14.90
C ILE A 162 -3.06 12.22 -14.04
N SER A 163 -2.00 12.55 -13.29
CA SER A 163 -1.30 11.58 -12.42
C SER A 163 -2.13 11.15 -11.21
N GLY A 164 -1.76 10.04 -10.55
CA GLY A 164 -2.42 9.56 -9.33
C GLY A 164 -2.46 10.60 -8.21
N GLY A 165 -1.36 11.30 -7.95
CA GLY A 165 -1.31 12.38 -6.96
C GLY A 165 -2.17 13.60 -7.35
N GLN A 166 -2.28 13.91 -8.64
CA GLN A 166 -3.20 14.95 -9.11
C GLN A 166 -4.66 14.54 -8.96
N LYS A 167 -5.02 13.28 -9.27
CA LYS A 167 -6.37 12.75 -9.01
C LYS A 167 -6.74 12.87 -7.54
N GLN A 168 -5.83 12.49 -6.65
CA GLN A 168 -6.05 12.58 -5.22
C GLN A 168 -6.31 14.02 -4.77
N ARG A 169 -5.56 14.98 -5.28
CA ARG A 169 -5.78 16.41 -5.00
C ARG A 169 -7.14 16.92 -5.52
N VAL A 170 -7.58 16.44 -6.68
CA VAL A 170 -8.93 16.74 -7.22
C VAL A 170 -10.02 16.18 -6.29
N ILE A 171 -9.87 14.94 -5.80
CA ILE A 171 -10.83 14.32 -4.87
C ILE A 171 -10.86 15.07 -3.54
N ILE A 172 -9.70 15.49 -3.01
CA ILE A 172 -9.63 16.32 -1.81
C ILE A 172 -10.34 17.66 -2.04
N ALA A 173 -10.10 18.32 -3.18
CA ALA A 173 -10.79 19.56 -3.54
C ALA A 173 -12.31 19.34 -3.61
N MET A 174 -12.76 18.25 -4.22
CA MET A 174 -14.18 17.90 -4.30
C MET A 174 -14.79 17.65 -2.90
N ALA A 175 -14.12 16.90 -2.04
CA ALA A 175 -14.59 16.65 -0.68
C ALA A 175 -14.66 17.93 0.18
N MET A 176 -13.74 18.87 -0.02
CA MET A 176 -13.68 20.12 0.74
C MET A 176 -14.51 21.26 0.12
N SER A 177 -15.09 21.08 -1.06
CA SER A 177 -15.72 22.12 -1.87
C SER A 177 -16.90 22.85 -1.21
N CYS A 178 -17.60 22.17 -0.31
CA CYS A 178 -18.74 22.72 0.41
C CYS A 178 -18.43 23.06 1.89
N HIS A 179 -17.16 23.11 2.27
CA HIS A 179 -16.69 23.43 3.64
C HIS A 179 -17.29 22.51 4.71
N PRO A 180 -17.16 21.19 4.58
CA PRO A 180 -17.78 20.25 5.49
C PRO A 180 -17.27 20.40 6.92
N LYS A 181 -18.14 20.20 7.92
CA LYS A 181 -17.77 20.17 9.35
C LYS A 181 -17.07 18.85 9.73
N LEU A 182 -17.38 17.75 9.01
CA LEU A 182 -16.75 16.44 9.20
C LEU A 182 -16.20 15.93 7.86
N LEU A 183 -14.91 15.69 7.81
CA LEU A 183 -14.26 15.01 6.69
C LEU A 183 -13.89 13.57 7.11
N ILE A 184 -14.35 12.59 6.37
CA ILE A 184 -13.94 11.19 6.51
C ILE A 184 -12.96 10.87 5.39
N ALA A 185 -11.72 10.53 5.74
CA ALA A 185 -10.68 10.18 4.79
C ALA A 185 -10.30 8.71 4.94
N ASP A 186 -10.83 7.86 4.05
CA ASP A 186 -10.59 6.42 4.07
C ASP A 186 -9.37 6.07 3.21
N GLU A 187 -8.24 5.86 3.87
CA GLU A 187 -6.93 5.56 3.28
C GLU A 187 -6.53 6.53 2.15
N PRO A 188 -6.57 7.86 2.35
CA PRO A 188 -6.42 8.84 1.29
C PRO A 188 -5.01 8.91 0.68
N THR A 189 -4.05 8.21 1.25
CA THR A 189 -2.65 8.20 0.81
C THR A 189 -2.16 6.82 0.35
N THR A 190 -3.03 5.82 0.32
CA THR A 190 -2.69 4.48 -0.16
C THR A 190 -2.30 4.52 -1.64
N ALA A 191 -1.27 3.75 -2.01
CA ALA A 191 -0.67 3.70 -3.36
C ALA A 191 0.00 5.02 -3.84
N LEU A 192 0.26 5.98 -2.95
CA LEU A 192 1.08 7.15 -3.23
C LEU A 192 2.52 6.92 -2.76
N ASP A 193 3.49 7.51 -3.46
CA ASP A 193 4.86 7.54 -2.97
C ASP A 193 5.00 8.44 -1.74
N VAL A 194 6.07 8.24 -0.97
CA VAL A 194 6.28 8.89 0.34
C VAL A 194 6.32 10.42 0.26
N THR A 195 6.79 11.00 -0.85
CA THR A 195 6.87 12.46 -1.03
C THR A 195 5.50 13.05 -1.31
N VAL A 196 4.71 12.41 -2.18
CA VAL A 196 3.31 12.80 -2.45
C VAL A 196 2.45 12.58 -1.22
N GLN A 197 2.63 11.46 -0.49
CA GLN A 197 1.94 11.19 0.77
C GLN A 197 2.16 12.31 1.78
N LYS A 198 3.42 12.69 2.05
CA LYS A 198 3.75 13.80 2.96
C LYS A 198 3.09 15.11 2.54
N ALA A 199 3.15 15.45 1.25
CA ALA A 199 2.51 16.65 0.72
C ALA A 199 0.98 16.65 0.90
N ILE A 200 0.32 15.50 0.70
CA ILE A 200 -1.12 15.34 0.92
C ILE A 200 -1.49 15.47 2.40
N LEU A 201 -0.72 14.85 3.31
CA LEU A 201 -0.96 14.96 4.74
C LEU A 201 -0.85 16.41 5.21
N GLN A 202 0.16 17.14 4.73
CA GLN A 202 0.37 18.55 5.05
C GLN A 202 -0.75 19.43 4.48
N LEU A 203 -1.21 19.14 3.25
CA LEU A 203 -2.35 19.79 2.63
C LEU A 203 -3.62 19.59 3.47
N MET A 204 -3.94 18.35 3.86
CA MET A 204 -5.12 18.04 4.68
C MET A 204 -5.06 18.73 6.05
N ALA A 205 -3.89 18.77 6.69
CA ALA A 205 -3.70 19.48 7.96
C ALA A 205 -3.95 21.01 7.82
N ASN A 206 -3.52 21.60 6.72
CA ASN A 206 -3.78 23.03 6.44
C ASN A 206 -5.27 23.29 6.20
N LEU A 207 -5.89 22.51 5.31
CA LEU A 207 -7.32 22.64 5.00
C LEU A 207 -8.21 22.41 6.24
N LYS A 208 -7.88 21.41 7.07
CA LYS A 208 -8.56 21.20 8.37
C LYS A 208 -8.58 22.47 9.22
N ARG A 209 -7.40 23.09 9.36
CA ARG A 209 -7.24 24.31 10.18
C ARG A 209 -8.00 25.50 9.59
N ASP A 210 -7.93 25.68 8.26
CA ASP A 210 -8.54 26.81 7.58
C ASP A 210 -10.07 26.73 7.57
N LEU A 211 -10.65 25.51 7.63
CA LEU A 211 -12.09 25.25 7.60
C LEU A 211 -12.67 24.87 8.98
N ASP A 212 -11.84 24.77 10.02
CA ASP A 212 -12.23 24.28 11.36
C ASP A 212 -13.02 22.96 11.31
N ALA A 213 -12.63 22.08 10.40
CA ALA A 213 -13.27 20.80 10.17
C ALA A 213 -12.73 19.72 11.14
N ALA A 214 -13.59 18.84 11.61
CA ALA A 214 -13.16 17.59 12.23
C ALA A 214 -12.82 16.55 11.17
N VAL A 215 -11.86 15.66 11.46
CA VAL A 215 -11.40 14.65 10.52
C VAL A 215 -11.42 13.27 11.14
N ILE A 216 -12.07 12.29 10.48
CA ILE A 216 -11.84 10.87 10.71
C ILE A 216 -10.85 10.40 9.65
N PHE A 217 -9.63 10.09 10.08
CA PHE A 217 -8.55 9.66 9.18
C PHE A 217 -8.28 8.17 9.35
N ILE A 218 -8.55 7.39 8.32
CA ILE A 218 -8.32 5.94 8.32
C ILE A 218 -7.00 5.64 7.62
N SER A 219 -6.18 4.81 8.24
CA SER A 219 -4.97 4.26 7.65
C SER A 219 -4.64 2.89 8.24
N HIS A 220 -3.92 2.08 7.50
CA HIS A 220 -3.32 0.86 8.02
C HIS A 220 -1.92 1.12 8.62
N ASP A 221 -1.34 2.31 8.44
CA ASP A 221 -0.02 2.71 8.97
C ASP A 221 -0.17 3.67 10.16
N LEU A 222 0.20 3.18 11.35
CA LEU A 222 0.22 3.97 12.57
C LEU A 222 1.15 5.19 12.48
N ALA A 223 2.26 5.12 11.74
CA ALA A 223 3.16 6.27 11.63
C ALA A 223 2.55 7.42 10.84
N VAL A 224 1.73 7.12 9.83
CA VAL A 224 0.94 8.13 9.10
C VAL A 224 -0.08 8.78 10.04
N ILE A 225 -0.77 7.97 10.86
CA ILE A 225 -1.72 8.48 11.86
C ILE A 225 -1.01 9.40 12.88
N ALA A 226 0.20 9.06 13.29
CA ALA A 226 0.96 9.86 14.27
C ALA A 226 1.32 11.26 13.76
N GLU A 227 1.30 11.49 12.47
CA GLU A 227 1.61 12.81 11.87
C GLU A 227 0.39 13.75 11.85
N ILE A 228 -0.84 13.19 11.81
CA ILE A 228 -2.04 14.00 11.57
C ILE A 228 -3.09 13.92 12.70
N ALA A 229 -3.15 12.82 13.45
CA ALA A 229 -4.21 12.58 14.42
C ALA A 229 -3.90 13.13 15.83
N ASP A 230 -4.95 13.59 16.50
CA ASP A 230 -4.93 13.98 17.92
C ASP A 230 -5.14 12.74 18.81
N ARG A 231 -6.10 11.87 18.41
CA ARG A 231 -6.45 10.61 19.09
C ARG A 231 -6.50 9.45 18.09
N VAL A 232 -6.34 8.24 18.59
CA VAL A 232 -6.34 7.00 17.78
C VAL A 232 -7.33 6.00 18.35
N LEU A 233 -8.08 5.36 17.45
CA LEU A 233 -8.82 4.13 17.67
C LEU A 233 -8.10 2.98 16.97
N VAL A 234 -7.75 1.96 17.71
CA VAL A 234 -7.16 0.72 17.15
C VAL A 234 -8.27 -0.31 17.01
N MET A 235 -8.54 -0.72 15.78
CA MET A 235 -9.59 -1.70 15.47
C MET A 235 -9.00 -3.07 15.14
N TYR A 236 -9.58 -4.11 15.71
CA TYR A 236 -9.25 -5.50 15.43
C TYR A 236 -10.51 -6.36 15.37
N LYS A 237 -10.73 -7.05 14.24
CA LYS A 237 -11.89 -7.94 14.00
C LYS A 237 -13.23 -7.31 14.40
N GLY A 238 -13.47 -6.09 13.93
CA GLY A 238 -14.73 -5.37 14.11
C GLY A 238 -14.88 -4.65 15.44
N ARG A 239 -13.91 -4.72 16.35
CA ARG A 239 -13.96 -4.09 17.67
C ARG A 239 -12.89 -3.03 17.86
N VAL A 240 -13.17 -2.00 18.64
CA VAL A 240 -12.16 -1.09 19.17
C VAL A 240 -11.46 -1.79 20.34
N VAL A 241 -10.17 -2.10 20.18
CA VAL A 241 -9.38 -2.82 21.19
C VAL A 241 -8.56 -1.88 22.06
N GLU A 242 -8.23 -0.70 21.53
CA GLU A 242 -7.54 0.34 22.28
C GLU A 242 -7.89 1.71 21.71
N GLN A 243 -7.99 2.74 22.56
CA GLN A 243 -8.18 4.12 22.14
C GLN A 243 -7.49 5.08 23.11
N GLY A 244 -6.98 6.19 22.59
CA GLY A 244 -6.31 7.19 23.42
C GLY A 244 -5.66 8.28 22.58
N LYS A 245 -4.93 9.19 23.26
CA LYS A 245 -4.09 10.17 22.58
C LYS A 245 -2.99 9.45 21.80
N VAL A 246 -2.59 10.02 20.67
CA VAL A 246 -1.53 9.44 19.82
C VAL A 246 -0.27 9.11 20.63
N ALA A 247 0.20 10.03 21.48
CA ALA A 247 1.39 9.82 22.31
C ALA A 247 1.26 8.60 23.25
N ASP A 248 0.08 8.40 23.86
CA ASP A 248 -0.16 7.29 24.79
C ASP A 248 -0.13 5.94 24.06
N ILE A 249 -0.76 5.87 22.87
CA ILE A 249 -0.80 4.66 22.03
C ILE A 249 0.60 4.30 21.54
N PHE A 250 1.45 5.29 21.22
CA PHE A 250 2.80 5.04 20.72
C PHE A 250 3.80 4.68 21.81
N HIS A 251 3.79 5.39 22.94
CA HIS A 251 4.78 5.19 23.99
C HIS A 251 4.36 4.15 25.03
N HIS A 252 3.06 3.99 25.26
CA HIS A 252 2.50 3.13 26.29
C HIS A 252 1.35 2.26 25.78
N PRO A 253 1.53 1.50 24.67
CA PRO A 253 0.48 0.61 24.15
C PRO A 253 0.12 -0.45 25.20
N LYS A 254 -1.16 -0.63 25.46
CA LYS A 254 -1.65 -1.59 26.45
C LYS A 254 -2.04 -2.91 25.80
N HIS A 255 -2.79 -2.84 24.71
CA HIS A 255 -3.31 -4.03 24.06
C HIS A 255 -2.21 -4.75 23.23
N PRO A 256 -2.07 -6.09 23.32
CA PRO A 256 -1.01 -6.83 22.62
C PRO A 256 -1.07 -6.70 21.10
N TYR A 257 -2.25 -6.50 20.52
CA TYR A 257 -2.41 -6.20 19.10
C TYR A 257 -1.72 -4.87 18.73
N THR A 258 -1.94 -3.81 19.50
CA THR A 258 -1.31 -2.49 19.29
C THR A 258 0.21 -2.59 19.39
N LYS A 259 0.72 -3.32 20.42
CA LYS A 259 2.15 -3.60 20.58
C LYS A 259 2.73 -4.30 19.35
N GLY A 260 2.02 -5.32 18.86
CA GLY A 260 2.41 -6.06 17.65
C GLY A 260 2.39 -5.18 16.39
N LEU A 261 1.34 -4.37 16.21
CA LEU A 261 1.19 -3.51 15.05
C LEU A 261 2.31 -2.45 14.97
N LEU A 262 2.69 -1.84 16.10
CA LEU A 262 3.82 -0.92 16.18
C LEU A 262 5.16 -1.59 15.89
N ALA A 263 5.34 -2.84 16.35
CA ALA A 263 6.59 -3.58 16.21
C ALA A 263 6.80 -4.20 14.80
N CYS A 264 5.73 -4.40 14.02
CA CYS A 264 5.80 -4.99 12.68
C CYS A 264 6.53 -4.11 11.66
N ARG A 265 6.66 -2.82 11.92
CA ARG A 265 7.33 -1.87 11.01
C ARG A 265 8.84 -2.03 11.08
N PRO A 266 9.55 -2.03 9.92
CA PRO A 266 11.00 -2.06 9.91
C PRO A 266 11.61 -0.87 10.67
N PRO A 267 12.49 -1.10 11.67
CA PRO A 267 13.13 -0.01 12.40
C PRO A 267 14.13 0.71 11.50
N LEU A 268 14.13 2.05 11.58
CA LEU A 268 15.03 2.90 10.78
C LEU A 268 16.41 3.08 11.41
N ALA A 269 16.52 3.03 12.75
CA ALA A 269 17.75 3.30 13.49
C ALA A 269 18.75 2.12 13.51
N TYR A 270 18.28 0.90 13.33
CA TYR A 270 19.09 -0.32 13.37
C TYR A 270 18.53 -1.40 12.45
N ARG A 271 19.33 -2.44 12.16
CA ARG A 271 18.88 -3.60 11.39
C ARG A 271 18.40 -4.71 12.29
N VAL A 272 17.43 -5.46 11.76
CA VAL A 272 16.93 -6.70 12.35
C VAL A 272 17.03 -7.84 11.34
N ASP A 273 17.27 -9.06 11.80
CA ASP A 273 17.31 -10.26 10.94
C ASP A 273 15.92 -10.80 10.60
N ARG A 274 14.92 -10.44 11.42
CA ARG A 274 13.52 -10.79 11.28
C ARG A 274 12.65 -9.68 11.86
N LEU A 275 11.59 -9.31 11.16
CA LEU A 275 10.59 -8.39 11.70
C LEU A 275 9.70 -9.13 12.71
N PRO A 276 9.38 -8.53 13.85
CA PRO A 276 8.32 -9.04 14.71
C PRO A 276 6.99 -9.07 13.96
N VAL A 277 6.13 -10.01 14.32
CA VAL A 277 4.78 -10.14 13.77
C VAL A 277 3.76 -10.20 14.91
N ILE A 278 2.50 -9.89 14.64
CA ILE A 278 1.43 -9.85 15.68
C ILE A 278 1.37 -11.17 16.47
N ALA A 279 1.57 -12.30 15.80
CA ALA A 279 1.60 -13.62 16.43
C ALA A 279 2.74 -13.79 17.48
N ASP A 280 3.73 -12.92 17.49
CA ASP A 280 4.78 -12.93 18.52
C ASP A 280 4.29 -12.30 19.84
N PHE A 281 3.23 -11.46 19.80
CA PHE A 281 2.71 -10.70 20.94
C PHE A 281 1.43 -11.31 21.52
N MET A 282 0.62 -12.00 20.71
CA MET A 282 -0.63 -12.59 21.15
C MET A 282 -0.94 -13.90 20.45
N SER A 283 -1.73 -14.73 21.13
CA SER A 283 -2.45 -15.86 20.54
C SER A 283 -3.95 -15.56 20.48
N VAL A 284 -4.59 -16.10 19.46
CA VAL A 284 -6.03 -15.89 19.21
C VAL A 284 -6.70 -17.25 19.15
N GLU A 285 -7.57 -17.53 20.08
CA GLU A 285 -8.37 -18.74 20.12
C GLU A 285 -9.85 -18.41 19.88
N LYS A 286 -10.57 -19.31 19.23
CA LYS A 286 -12.03 -19.25 19.10
C LYS A 286 -12.63 -20.37 19.94
N ASN A 287 -13.59 -20.02 20.79
CA ASN A 287 -14.40 -21.03 21.47
C ASN A 287 -15.43 -21.67 20.51
N LYS A 288 -16.14 -22.68 20.99
CA LYS A 288 -17.19 -23.36 20.22
C LYS A 288 -18.35 -22.44 19.79
N ASN A 289 -18.53 -21.33 20.48
CA ASN A 289 -19.55 -20.31 20.18
C ASN A 289 -19.06 -19.23 19.20
N GLY A 290 -17.80 -19.34 18.70
CA GLY A 290 -17.20 -18.37 17.78
C GLY A 290 -16.64 -17.11 18.46
N GLU A 291 -16.67 -17.01 19.80
CA GLU A 291 -16.08 -15.90 20.53
C GLU A 291 -14.55 -15.95 20.47
N ILE A 292 -13.95 -14.79 20.33
CA ILE A 292 -12.50 -14.63 20.17
C ILE A 292 -11.90 -14.30 21.53
N PHE A 293 -10.96 -15.12 21.97
CA PHE A 293 -10.12 -14.89 23.15
C PHE A 293 -8.73 -14.50 22.68
N ILE A 294 -8.24 -13.38 23.19
CA ILE A 294 -6.89 -12.88 22.93
C ILE A 294 -6.09 -13.04 24.20
N THR A 295 -5.01 -13.82 24.12
CA THR A 295 -4.07 -14.03 25.22
C THR A 295 -2.76 -13.35 24.86
N GLU A 296 -2.30 -12.42 25.72
CA GLU A 296 -1.00 -11.77 25.58
C GLU A 296 0.12 -12.77 25.86
N LYS A 297 1.16 -12.76 25.03
CA LYS A 297 2.38 -13.51 25.26
C LYS A 297 3.36 -12.68 26.09
N GLU A 298 3.79 -13.22 27.22
CA GLU A 298 4.68 -12.57 28.18
C GLU A 298 6.05 -12.22 27.58
N THR A 299 6.15 -11.13 26.84
CA THR A 299 7.45 -10.58 26.42
C THR A 299 7.29 -9.11 26.01
N SER A 300 8.13 -8.24 26.53
CA SER A 300 8.09 -6.82 26.17
C SER A 300 8.45 -6.61 24.68
N VAL A 301 7.92 -5.57 24.07
CA VAL A 301 8.24 -5.15 22.69
C VAL A 301 9.75 -4.97 22.53
N VAL A 302 10.40 -4.33 23.51
CA VAL A 302 11.85 -4.04 23.51
C VAL A 302 12.67 -5.34 23.54
N ALA A 303 12.26 -6.33 24.35
CA ALA A 303 12.95 -7.62 24.41
C ALA A 303 12.82 -8.39 23.07
N LYS A 304 11.65 -8.35 22.43
CA LYS A 304 11.46 -8.99 21.11
C LYS A 304 12.23 -8.31 19.99
N LEU A 305 12.28 -6.99 19.97
CA LEU A 305 13.09 -6.23 19.01
C LEU A 305 14.58 -6.45 19.25
N GLY A 306 15.02 -6.51 20.51
CA GLY A 306 16.42 -6.80 20.87
C GLY A 306 16.87 -8.21 20.44
N ALA A 307 15.99 -9.20 20.59
CA ALA A 307 16.29 -10.60 20.23
C ALA A 307 16.45 -10.84 18.72
N VAL A 308 15.95 -9.94 17.86
CA VAL A 308 16.03 -10.04 16.40
C VAL A 308 17.04 -9.07 15.77
N ARG A 309 17.82 -8.35 16.57
CA ARG A 309 18.79 -7.38 16.07
C ARG A 309 19.91 -8.06 15.30
N SER A 310 20.21 -7.54 14.12
CA SER A 310 21.25 -8.06 13.25
C SER A 310 22.66 -7.75 13.79
N ASP A 311 23.59 -8.70 13.60
CA ASP A 311 25.01 -8.54 13.92
C ASP A 311 25.73 -7.81 12.76
N PRO A 312 26.25 -6.56 12.96
CA PRO A 312 26.89 -5.80 11.90
C PRO A 312 28.17 -6.46 11.36
N GLU A 313 28.95 -7.12 12.22
CA GLU A 313 30.21 -7.75 11.79
C GLU A 313 29.95 -8.99 10.94
N LYS A 314 28.97 -9.81 11.32
CA LYS A 314 28.53 -10.96 10.52
C LYS A 314 28.04 -10.51 9.14
N ARG A 315 27.24 -9.42 9.05
CA ARG A 315 26.78 -8.84 7.79
C ARG A 315 27.96 -8.37 6.94
N LYS A 316 28.87 -7.58 7.51
CA LYS A 316 30.06 -7.06 6.81
C LYS A 316 30.91 -8.18 6.22
N LYS A 317 31.15 -9.26 6.99
CA LYS A 317 31.87 -10.44 6.51
C LYS A 317 31.15 -11.13 5.35
N ARG A 318 29.83 -11.26 5.42
CA ARG A 318 29.01 -11.83 4.33
C ARG A 318 29.13 -10.99 3.05
N LEU A 319 28.97 -9.67 3.14
CA LEU A 319 29.06 -8.76 2.00
C LEU A 319 30.45 -8.78 1.36
N ALA A 320 31.51 -8.77 2.16
CA ALA A 320 32.86 -8.89 1.64
C ALA A 320 33.06 -10.18 0.82
N GLY A 321 32.47 -11.31 1.27
CA GLY A 321 32.50 -12.55 0.52
C GLY A 321 31.65 -12.54 -0.76
N LEU A 322 30.51 -11.83 -0.77
CA LEU A 322 29.66 -11.72 -1.97
C LEU A 322 30.40 -10.97 -3.10
N TYR A 323 31.03 -9.86 -2.78
CA TYR A 323 31.64 -8.98 -3.79
C TYR A 323 32.97 -9.48 -4.34
N THR A 324 33.48 -10.62 -3.86
CA THR A 324 34.64 -11.31 -4.49
C THR A 324 34.21 -12.24 -5.64
N GLN A 325 32.91 -12.51 -5.80
CA GLN A 325 32.38 -13.34 -6.86
C GLN A 325 32.12 -12.51 -8.13
N PRO A 326 32.12 -13.15 -9.34
CA PRO A 326 31.66 -12.45 -10.54
C PRO A 326 30.17 -12.08 -10.43
N PRO A 327 29.75 -10.94 -11.00
CA PRO A 327 28.35 -10.54 -10.95
C PRO A 327 27.47 -11.53 -11.71
N ILE A 328 26.30 -11.85 -11.16
CA ILE A 328 25.29 -12.67 -11.82
C ILE A 328 24.53 -11.88 -12.88
N LEU A 329 24.32 -10.57 -12.64
CA LEU A 329 23.69 -9.65 -13.58
C LEU A 329 24.56 -8.41 -13.74
N GLU A 330 24.82 -8.02 -14.99
CA GLU A 330 25.48 -6.77 -15.35
C GLU A 330 24.64 -6.03 -16.37
N VAL A 331 24.27 -4.79 -16.05
CA VAL A 331 23.52 -3.88 -16.91
C VAL A 331 24.44 -2.75 -17.33
N LYS A 332 24.53 -2.45 -18.65
CA LYS A 332 25.42 -1.43 -19.21
C LYS A 332 24.67 -0.48 -20.10
N ASN A 333 24.70 0.83 -19.77
CA ASN A 333 24.16 1.94 -20.57
C ASN A 333 22.75 1.66 -21.11
N LEU A 334 21.89 1.06 -20.27
CA LEU A 334 20.56 0.62 -20.65
C LEU A 334 19.63 1.80 -20.88
N ASN A 335 18.95 1.80 -22.03
CA ASN A 335 17.97 2.80 -22.40
C ASN A 335 16.65 2.13 -22.79
N THR A 336 15.56 2.47 -22.07
CA THR A 336 14.20 2.01 -22.40
C THR A 336 13.27 3.21 -22.45
N TRP A 337 12.82 3.55 -23.66
CA TRP A 337 12.01 4.74 -23.94
C TRP A 337 10.67 4.36 -24.55
N PHE A 338 9.65 5.14 -24.27
CA PHE A 338 8.30 4.98 -24.82
C PHE A 338 7.90 6.18 -25.66
N SER A 339 7.18 5.92 -26.76
CA SER A 339 6.64 6.97 -27.63
C SER A 339 5.58 7.80 -26.86
N ALA A 340 5.83 9.10 -26.66
CA ALA A 340 4.89 10.00 -25.98
C ALA A 340 3.92 10.68 -26.94
N LYS A 341 4.42 11.17 -28.10
CA LYS A 341 3.61 11.78 -29.15
C LYS A 341 4.02 11.27 -30.52
N LYS A 342 3.03 11.01 -31.37
CA LYS A 342 3.22 10.69 -32.78
C LYS A 342 2.66 11.81 -33.64
N ASN A 343 3.31 12.14 -34.75
CA ASN A 343 2.77 13.05 -35.75
C ASN A 343 1.68 12.36 -36.60
N PHE A 344 1.05 13.13 -37.50
CA PHE A 344 0.03 12.62 -38.43
C PHE A 344 0.50 11.43 -39.30
N PHE A 345 1.79 11.34 -39.56
CA PHE A 345 2.42 10.23 -40.33
C PHE A 345 2.87 9.04 -39.44
N GLY A 346 2.46 9.00 -38.16
CA GLY A 346 2.79 7.92 -37.24
C GLY A 346 4.22 7.95 -36.68
N LYS A 347 5.05 8.93 -37.05
CA LYS A 347 6.44 9.06 -36.56
C LYS A 347 6.44 9.67 -35.15
N THR A 348 7.18 9.06 -34.22
CA THR A 348 7.32 9.55 -32.86
C THR A 348 8.04 10.89 -32.83
N THR A 349 7.42 11.90 -32.22
CA THR A 349 7.95 13.27 -32.08
C THR A 349 8.49 13.58 -30.69
N SER A 350 8.10 12.81 -29.68
CA SER A 350 8.65 12.92 -28.33
C SER A 350 8.71 11.56 -27.65
N TRP A 351 9.70 11.39 -26.77
CA TRP A 351 9.99 10.16 -26.06
C TRP A 351 9.91 10.39 -24.55
N ILE A 352 9.31 9.45 -23.83
CA ILE A 352 9.44 9.32 -22.39
C ILE A 352 10.62 8.38 -22.13
N LYS A 353 11.68 8.91 -21.56
CA LYS A 353 12.90 8.17 -21.22
C LYS A 353 12.71 7.51 -19.83
N ALA A 354 12.00 6.39 -19.79
CA ALA A 354 11.68 5.71 -18.55
C ALA A 354 12.91 5.06 -17.89
N VAL A 355 13.89 4.59 -18.70
CA VAL A 355 15.24 4.20 -18.27
C VAL A 355 16.20 4.90 -19.21
N ASN A 356 17.16 5.62 -18.66
CA ASN A 356 18.07 6.49 -19.41
C ASN A 356 19.51 6.35 -18.89
N ASP A 357 20.35 5.67 -19.65
CA ASP A 357 21.76 5.43 -19.38
C ASP A 357 22.04 4.77 -18.02
N VAL A 358 21.35 3.67 -17.73
CA VAL A 358 21.45 2.96 -16.44
C VAL A 358 22.49 1.85 -16.52
N SER A 359 23.45 1.87 -15.56
CA SER A 359 24.51 0.85 -15.45
C SER A 359 24.70 0.41 -13.99
N PHE A 360 24.68 -0.91 -13.73
CA PHE A 360 24.91 -1.49 -12.40
C PHE A 360 25.22 -2.98 -12.46
N LEU A 361 25.69 -3.51 -11.34
CA LEU A 361 26.02 -4.93 -11.14
C LEU A 361 25.18 -5.50 -9.99
N VAL A 362 24.82 -6.79 -10.09
CA VAL A 362 24.22 -7.56 -8.99
C VAL A 362 25.01 -8.84 -8.79
N TYR A 363 25.28 -9.20 -7.54
CA TYR A 363 26.11 -10.35 -7.17
C TYR A 363 25.27 -11.53 -6.69
N PRO A 364 25.75 -12.79 -6.85
CA PRO A 364 25.01 -13.97 -6.40
C PRO A 364 24.67 -13.91 -4.90
N GLY A 365 23.40 -14.12 -4.53
CA GLY A 365 22.93 -14.08 -3.14
C GLY A 365 22.75 -12.66 -2.56
N GLU A 366 22.94 -11.62 -3.37
CA GLU A 366 22.69 -10.22 -3.00
C GLU A 366 21.20 -9.87 -3.10
N THR A 367 20.75 -8.96 -2.24
CA THR A 367 19.53 -8.18 -2.47
C THR A 367 19.89 -6.75 -2.83
N LEU A 368 19.69 -6.36 -4.09
CA LEU A 368 19.78 -4.98 -4.55
C LEU A 368 18.41 -4.31 -4.41
N GLY A 369 18.30 -3.32 -3.52
CA GLY A 369 17.10 -2.50 -3.37
C GLY A 369 17.02 -1.44 -4.45
N LEU A 370 15.83 -1.21 -5.00
CA LEU A 370 15.58 -0.17 -5.99
C LEU A 370 14.45 0.74 -5.48
N VAL A 371 14.76 2.01 -5.24
CA VAL A 371 13.85 3.01 -4.69
C VAL A 371 13.73 4.24 -5.58
N GLY A 372 12.68 5.02 -5.40
CA GLY A 372 12.39 6.27 -6.10
C GLY A 372 10.90 6.54 -6.17
N GLU A 373 10.51 7.72 -6.60
CA GLU A 373 9.10 8.11 -6.76
C GLU A 373 8.37 7.27 -7.82
N SER A 374 7.04 7.29 -7.77
CA SER A 374 6.22 6.62 -8.79
C SER A 374 6.50 7.20 -10.17
N GLY A 375 6.65 6.32 -11.18
CA GLY A 375 6.97 6.73 -12.55
C GLY A 375 8.45 7.05 -12.83
N CYS A 376 9.38 6.95 -11.87
CA CYS A 376 10.80 7.18 -12.12
C CYS A 376 11.52 6.08 -12.93
N GLY A 377 10.83 4.97 -13.31
CA GLY A 377 11.36 3.94 -14.19
C GLY A 377 11.67 2.59 -13.56
N LYS A 378 11.48 2.38 -12.26
CA LYS A 378 11.78 1.12 -11.52
C LYS A 378 11.17 -0.13 -12.15
N THR A 379 9.86 -0.15 -12.30
CA THR A 379 9.12 -1.26 -12.93
C THR A 379 9.55 -1.47 -14.39
N THR A 380 9.82 -0.37 -15.12
CA THR A 380 10.32 -0.45 -16.49
C THR A 380 11.68 -1.13 -16.54
N LEU A 381 12.60 -0.77 -15.64
CA LEU A 381 13.92 -1.40 -15.50
C LEU A 381 13.79 -2.90 -15.22
N GLY A 382 12.99 -3.29 -14.22
CA GLY A 382 12.75 -4.69 -13.89
C GLY A 382 12.19 -5.49 -15.07
N ARG A 383 11.20 -4.94 -15.79
CA ARG A 383 10.60 -5.57 -16.96
C ARG A 383 11.54 -5.63 -18.17
N SER A 384 12.46 -4.67 -18.32
CA SER A 384 13.49 -4.71 -19.37
C SER A 384 14.49 -5.84 -19.11
N ILE A 385 14.89 -6.08 -17.86
CA ILE A 385 15.82 -7.15 -17.49
C ILE A 385 15.29 -8.54 -17.86
N ILE A 386 13.99 -8.79 -17.67
CA ILE A 386 13.37 -10.08 -18.02
C ILE A 386 12.86 -10.15 -19.47
N GLY A 387 13.14 -9.11 -20.27
CA GLY A 387 12.75 -9.04 -21.69
C GLY A 387 11.25 -8.89 -21.93
N LEU A 388 10.49 -8.29 -21.00
CA LEU A 388 9.09 -7.88 -21.21
C LEU A 388 8.99 -6.53 -21.91
N ASN A 389 9.93 -5.62 -21.66
CA ASN A 389 10.10 -4.39 -22.40
C ASN A 389 11.37 -4.49 -23.22
N GLN A 390 11.32 -4.07 -24.48
CA GLN A 390 12.49 -4.08 -25.35
C GLN A 390 13.24 -2.74 -25.23
N PRO A 391 14.50 -2.75 -24.75
CA PRO A 391 15.34 -1.56 -24.69
C PRO A 391 15.70 -1.05 -26.09
N GLN A 392 15.95 0.26 -26.21
CA GLN A 392 16.48 0.88 -27.44
C GLN A 392 17.98 0.66 -27.60
N SER A 393 18.73 0.61 -26.51
CA SER A 393 20.16 0.38 -26.49
C SER A 393 20.66 -0.07 -25.12
N GLY A 394 21.91 -0.52 -25.06
CA GLY A 394 22.57 -1.03 -23.87
C GLY A 394 22.78 -2.53 -23.93
N GLU A 395 23.28 -3.10 -22.84
CA GLU A 395 23.51 -4.54 -22.69
C GLU A 395 22.95 -5.03 -21.36
N ILE A 396 22.42 -6.25 -21.35
CA ILE A 396 21.97 -6.95 -20.13
C ILE A 396 22.64 -8.33 -20.13
N LEU A 397 23.71 -8.47 -19.35
CA LEU A 397 24.46 -9.70 -19.25
C LEU A 397 24.02 -10.49 -18.00
N TYR A 398 23.50 -11.70 -18.20
CA TYR A 398 23.18 -12.64 -17.14
C TYR A 398 24.13 -13.84 -17.21
N ASN A 399 24.90 -14.07 -16.15
CA ASN A 399 26.01 -15.05 -16.17
C ASN A 399 26.92 -14.88 -17.40
N GLY A 400 27.20 -13.63 -17.82
CA GLY A 400 28.03 -13.30 -18.96
C GLY A 400 27.34 -13.40 -20.34
N ASN A 401 26.09 -13.84 -20.42
CA ASN A 401 25.33 -13.97 -21.67
C ASN A 401 24.40 -12.77 -21.88
N ASP A 402 24.47 -12.12 -23.02
CA ASP A 402 23.66 -10.95 -23.35
C ASP A 402 22.22 -11.35 -23.68
N LEU A 403 21.28 -11.04 -22.78
CA LEU A 403 19.86 -11.37 -22.91
C LEU A 403 19.20 -10.69 -24.13
N LEU A 404 19.72 -9.55 -24.58
CA LEU A 404 19.17 -8.80 -25.71
C LEU A 404 19.54 -9.44 -27.07
N LYS A 405 20.57 -10.28 -27.09
CA LYS A 405 21.02 -11.00 -28.30
C LYS A 405 20.50 -12.44 -28.38
N MET A 406 19.83 -12.93 -27.34
CA MET A 406 19.28 -14.28 -27.28
C MET A 406 18.09 -14.45 -28.23
N ASN A 407 18.01 -15.63 -28.86
CA ASN A 407 16.83 -16.04 -29.60
C ASN A 407 15.68 -16.44 -28.63
N THR A 408 14.49 -16.67 -29.21
CA THR A 408 13.27 -16.98 -28.42
C THR A 408 13.41 -18.23 -27.53
N ALA A 409 14.10 -19.26 -28.02
CA ALA A 409 14.29 -20.51 -27.25
C ALA A 409 15.26 -20.31 -26.07
N GLU A 410 16.35 -19.58 -26.31
CA GLU A 410 17.33 -19.20 -25.27
C GLU A 410 16.68 -18.31 -24.18
N LEU A 411 15.91 -17.29 -24.59
CA LEU A 411 15.14 -16.45 -23.65
C LEU A 411 14.12 -17.25 -22.85
N GLN A 412 13.46 -18.25 -23.45
CA GLN A 412 12.53 -19.12 -22.74
C GLN A 412 13.25 -19.98 -21.69
N ALA A 413 14.45 -20.46 -22.00
CA ALA A 413 15.28 -21.16 -21.02
C ALA A 413 15.72 -20.24 -19.86
N MET A 414 16.17 -19.02 -20.19
CA MET A 414 16.58 -18.02 -19.19
C MET A 414 15.43 -17.57 -18.29
N ARG A 415 14.21 -17.46 -18.81
CA ARG A 415 13.01 -17.15 -18.00
C ARG A 415 12.71 -18.20 -16.94
N ARG A 416 13.29 -19.40 -17.01
CA ARG A 416 13.24 -20.37 -15.92
C ARG A 416 14.12 -19.95 -14.73
N GLU A 417 15.27 -19.34 -15.00
CA GLU A 417 16.21 -18.90 -13.96
C GLU A 417 15.90 -17.53 -13.38
N ILE A 418 15.31 -16.63 -14.19
CA ILE A 418 14.95 -15.27 -13.79
C ILE A 418 13.45 -15.15 -13.74
N GLN A 419 12.89 -14.88 -12.56
CA GLN A 419 11.46 -14.73 -12.35
C GLN A 419 11.11 -13.36 -11.79
N ILE A 420 9.84 -12.95 -11.94
CA ILE A 420 9.31 -11.70 -11.39
C ILE A 420 8.07 -11.98 -10.54
N ILE A 421 7.99 -11.30 -9.39
CA ILE A 421 6.79 -11.18 -8.58
C ILE A 421 6.21 -9.80 -8.88
N PHE A 422 5.02 -9.76 -9.48
CA PHE A 422 4.39 -8.53 -9.94
C PHE A 422 3.78 -7.72 -8.81
N GLN A 423 3.65 -6.42 -9.03
CA GLN A 423 3.07 -5.42 -8.13
C GLN A 423 1.61 -5.73 -7.74
N ASP A 424 0.79 -6.09 -8.73
CA ASP A 424 -0.62 -6.44 -8.52
C ASP A 424 -0.81 -7.96 -8.44
N PRO A 425 -1.01 -8.51 -7.23
CA PRO A 425 -1.23 -9.94 -7.08
C PRO A 425 -2.57 -10.41 -7.65
N TYR A 426 -3.56 -9.51 -7.78
CA TYR A 426 -4.86 -9.83 -8.35
C TYR A 426 -4.78 -9.95 -9.88
N GLY A 427 -4.27 -8.92 -10.55
CA GLY A 427 -4.09 -8.90 -12.01
C GLY A 427 -3.07 -9.91 -12.52
N SER A 428 -2.17 -10.41 -11.64
CA SER A 428 -1.20 -11.44 -12.01
C SER A 428 -1.76 -12.87 -12.04
N LEU A 429 -2.95 -13.12 -11.48
CA LEU A 429 -3.62 -14.43 -11.42
C LEU A 429 -4.84 -14.44 -12.32
N ASN A 430 -5.02 -15.53 -13.08
CA ASN A 430 -6.25 -15.72 -13.85
C ASN A 430 -7.41 -16.06 -12.89
N PRO A 431 -8.47 -15.23 -12.80
CA PRO A 431 -9.56 -15.44 -11.83
C PRO A 431 -10.39 -16.70 -12.10
N ARG A 432 -10.25 -17.30 -13.29
CA ARG A 432 -10.95 -18.53 -13.68
C ARG A 432 -10.15 -19.81 -13.40
N MET A 433 -8.93 -19.68 -12.91
CA MET A 433 -8.08 -20.82 -12.53
C MET A 433 -8.03 -20.96 -11.01
N THR A 434 -8.00 -22.20 -10.52
CA THR A 434 -7.72 -22.45 -9.10
C THR A 434 -6.27 -22.12 -8.77
N ILE A 435 -5.99 -21.87 -7.50
CA ILE A 435 -4.65 -21.54 -7.02
C ILE A 435 -3.63 -22.63 -7.37
N GLY A 436 -4.01 -23.89 -7.14
CA GLY A 436 -3.15 -25.04 -7.49
C GLY A 436 -2.86 -25.11 -8.99
N ALA A 437 -3.85 -24.86 -9.83
CA ALA A 437 -3.68 -24.84 -11.28
C ALA A 437 -2.76 -23.70 -11.73
N ALA A 438 -2.91 -22.50 -11.14
CA ALA A 438 -2.08 -21.35 -11.48
C ALA A 438 -0.60 -21.52 -11.10
N ILE A 439 -0.30 -22.23 -10.00
CA ILE A 439 1.08 -22.58 -9.60
C ILE A 439 1.60 -23.77 -10.44
N MET A 440 0.74 -24.72 -10.80
CA MET A 440 1.11 -25.91 -11.55
C MET A 440 1.40 -25.62 -13.05
N GLU A 441 0.79 -24.58 -13.60
CA GLU A 441 0.95 -24.20 -15.02
C GLU A 441 2.44 -24.09 -15.44
N PRO A 442 3.28 -23.23 -14.79
CA PRO A 442 4.71 -23.16 -15.13
C PRO A 442 5.46 -24.47 -14.91
N VAL A 443 5.11 -25.27 -13.88
CA VAL A 443 5.71 -26.58 -13.64
C VAL A 443 5.48 -27.52 -14.81
N SER A 444 4.27 -27.51 -15.39
CA SER A 444 3.87 -28.34 -16.51
C SER A 444 4.52 -27.85 -17.82
N VAL A 445 4.49 -26.54 -18.10
CA VAL A 445 5.06 -25.93 -19.30
C VAL A 445 6.56 -26.18 -19.42
N HIS A 446 7.29 -26.00 -18.31
CA HIS A 446 8.74 -26.18 -18.24
C HIS A 446 9.16 -27.62 -17.87
N ARG A 447 8.22 -28.55 -17.71
CA ARG A 447 8.45 -29.95 -17.39
C ARG A 447 9.38 -30.16 -16.18
N ILE A 448 9.15 -29.39 -15.12
CA ILE A 448 9.96 -29.45 -13.89
C ILE A 448 9.79 -30.80 -13.20
N VAL A 449 8.56 -31.31 -13.16
CA VAL A 449 8.18 -32.60 -12.58
C VAL A 449 7.27 -33.32 -13.58
N SER A 450 7.47 -34.62 -13.75
CA SER A 450 6.69 -35.46 -14.66
C SER A 450 5.55 -36.17 -13.92
N GLY A 451 4.35 -36.21 -14.55
CA GLY A 451 3.18 -36.88 -14.02
C GLY A 451 2.31 -36.00 -13.11
N LYS A 452 0.99 -35.98 -13.40
CA LYS A 452 0.03 -35.09 -12.70
C LYS A 452 0.01 -35.22 -11.18
N LYS A 453 0.16 -36.43 -10.66
CA LYS A 453 0.19 -36.68 -9.20
C LYS A 453 1.42 -36.01 -8.57
N MET A 454 2.61 -36.24 -9.11
CA MET A 454 3.85 -35.64 -8.60
C MET A 454 3.85 -34.11 -8.76
N GLN A 455 3.27 -33.56 -9.85
CA GLN A 455 3.10 -32.12 -10.01
C GLN A 455 2.21 -31.54 -8.91
N LYS A 456 1.09 -32.20 -8.56
CA LYS A 456 0.20 -31.78 -7.47
C LYS A 456 0.92 -31.79 -6.12
N GLU A 457 1.65 -32.85 -5.81
CA GLU A 457 2.45 -32.98 -4.58
C GLU A 457 3.50 -31.85 -4.50
N TYR A 458 4.25 -31.62 -5.57
CA TYR A 458 5.24 -30.54 -5.66
C TYR A 458 4.62 -29.15 -5.45
N VAL A 459 3.44 -28.88 -6.02
CA VAL A 459 2.72 -27.62 -5.83
C VAL A 459 2.23 -27.46 -4.40
N ILE A 460 1.76 -28.53 -3.76
CA ILE A 460 1.35 -28.49 -2.34
C ILE A 460 2.55 -28.15 -1.46
N ASP A 461 3.72 -28.76 -1.67
CA ASP A 461 4.94 -28.44 -0.94
C ASP A 461 5.36 -26.97 -1.11
N LEU A 462 5.21 -26.42 -2.34
CA LEU A 462 5.45 -25.00 -2.58
C LEU A 462 4.44 -24.11 -1.84
N MET A 463 3.17 -24.49 -1.82
CA MET A 463 2.13 -23.76 -1.09
C MET A 463 2.44 -23.75 0.42
N GLU A 464 2.84 -24.87 0.99
CA GLU A 464 3.22 -24.97 2.40
C GLU A 464 4.48 -24.13 2.70
N THR A 465 5.47 -24.14 1.79
CA THR A 465 6.67 -23.30 1.89
C THR A 465 6.32 -21.81 2.04
N VAL A 466 5.27 -21.34 1.39
CA VAL A 466 4.78 -19.95 1.52
C VAL A 466 3.67 -19.80 2.56
N SER A 467 3.48 -20.79 3.44
CA SER A 467 2.47 -20.81 4.52
C SER A 467 1.02 -20.75 4.01
N LEU A 468 0.75 -21.35 2.87
CA LEU A 468 -0.60 -21.69 2.40
C LEU A 468 -0.89 -23.16 2.73
N LYS A 469 -2.17 -23.50 2.96
CA LYS A 469 -2.57 -24.86 3.29
C LYS A 469 -2.86 -25.69 2.03
N ALA A 470 -2.68 -27.00 2.10
CA ALA A 470 -3.00 -27.93 1.02
C ALA A 470 -4.48 -27.82 0.56
N GLU A 471 -5.41 -27.59 1.51
CA GLU A 471 -6.84 -27.41 1.23
C GLU A 471 -7.17 -26.18 0.34
N HIS A 472 -6.22 -25.26 0.19
CA HIS A 472 -6.35 -24.10 -0.67
C HIS A 472 -6.12 -24.40 -2.15
N PHE A 473 -5.65 -25.61 -2.51
CA PHE A 473 -5.26 -25.99 -3.87
C PHE A 473 -6.41 -25.80 -4.89
N ASP A 474 -7.62 -26.18 -4.51
CA ASP A 474 -8.79 -26.16 -5.39
C ASP A 474 -9.63 -24.88 -5.28
N ARG A 475 -9.18 -23.88 -4.48
CA ARG A 475 -9.85 -22.58 -4.33
C ARG A 475 -9.44 -21.59 -5.42
N TYR A 476 -10.29 -20.60 -5.63
CA TYR A 476 -10.09 -19.51 -6.62
C TYR A 476 -9.45 -18.27 -5.99
N PRO A 477 -8.76 -17.42 -6.78
CA PRO A 477 -8.09 -16.20 -6.28
C PRO A 477 -8.99 -15.25 -5.48
N HIS A 478 -10.28 -15.12 -5.85
CA HIS A 478 -11.21 -14.22 -5.17
C HIS A 478 -11.55 -14.64 -3.73
N GLU A 479 -11.32 -15.90 -3.37
CA GLU A 479 -11.54 -16.43 -2.01
C GLU A 479 -10.39 -16.11 -1.04
N PHE A 480 -9.33 -15.42 -1.50
CA PHE A 480 -8.12 -15.16 -0.74
C PHE A 480 -7.96 -13.67 -0.40
N SER A 481 -7.37 -13.39 0.77
CA SER A 481 -6.92 -12.04 1.12
C SER A 481 -5.76 -11.59 0.24
N GLY A 482 -5.48 -10.26 0.19
CA GLY A 482 -4.36 -9.70 -0.55
C GLY A 482 -3.02 -10.37 -0.23
N GLY A 483 -2.72 -10.56 1.06
CA GLY A 483 -1.49 -11.24 1.50
C GLY A 483 -1.42 -12.72 1.12
N GLN A 484 -2.55 -13.42 1.11
CA GLN A 484 -2.58 -14.80 0.63
C GLN A 484 -2.37 -14.89 -0.87
N ARG A 485 -2.97 -13.98 -1.68
CA ARG A 485 -2.73 -13.89 -3.13
C ARG A 485 -1.26 -13.59 -3.43
N GLN A 486 -0.64 -12.70 -2.64
CA GLN A 486 0.79 -12.42 -2.76
C GLN A 486 1.65 -13.67 -2.52
N ARG A 487 1.31 -14.49 -1.51
CA ARG A 487 1.98 -15.77 -1.27
C ARG A 487 1.80 -16.76 -2.43
N VAL A 488 0.64 -16.75 -3.09
CA VAL A 488 0.43 -17.52 -4.33
C VAL A 488 1.35 -17.03 -5.45
N GLY A 489 1.47 -15.72 -5.65
CA GLY A 489 2.40 -15.13 -6.62
C GLY A 489 3.86 -15.53 -6.34
N ILE A 490 4.28 -15.54 -5.06
CA ILE A 490 5.60 -16.01 -4.64
C ILE A 490 5.76 -17.49 -4.94
N ALA A 491 4.80 -18.35 -4.58
CA ALA A 491 4.84 -19.80 -4.86
C ALA A 491 4.96 -20.06 -6.37
N ARG A 492 4.21 -19.33 -7.21
CA ARG A 492 4.26 -19.44 -8.67
C ARG A 492 5.64 -19.04 -9.22
N ALA A 493 6.24 -17.97 -8.72
CA ALA A 493 7.59 -17.57 -9.11
C ALA A 493 8.64 -18.62 -8.69
N LEU A 494 8.49 -19.23 -7.52
CA LEU A 494 9.37 -20.29 -7.03
C LEU A 494 9.20 -21.64 -7.73
N ALA A 495 8.08 -21.85 -8.44
CA ALA A 495 7.74 -23.13 -9.06
C ALA A 495 8.76 -23.61 -10.10
N LEU A 496 9.54 -22.70 -10.68
CA LEU A 496 10.62 -22.99 -11.63
C LEU A 496 12.00 -23.13 -10.97
N ASN A 497 12.06 -23.04 -9.64
CA ASN A 497 13.32 -23.05 -8.87
C ASN A 497 14.35 -22.02 -9.39
N PRO A 498 13.98 -20.71 -9.49
CA PRO A 498 14.83 -19.69 -10.06
C PRO A 498 16.05 -19.40 -9.18
N ARG A 499 17.08 -18.77 -9.77
CA ARG A 499 18.24 -18.24 -9.06
C ARG A 499 18.12 -16.74 -8.81
N PHE A 500 17.32 -16.06 -9.65
CA PHE A 500 17.17 -14.62 -9.63
C PHE A 500 15.69 -14.22 -9.61
N LEU A 501 15.33 -13.35 -8.67
CA LEU A 501 13.96 -12.86 -8.53
C LEU A 501 13.91 -11.34 -8.54
N ILE A 502 13.02 -10.78 -9.35
CA ILE A 502 12.67 -9.37 -9.31
C ILE A 502 11.35 -9.27 -8.51
N CYS A 503 11.39 -8.57 -7.39
CA CYS A 503 10.21 -8.28 -6.56
C CYS A 503 9.73 -6.86 -6.89
N ASP A 504 8.75 -6.73 -7.81
CA ASP A 504 8.24 -5.44 -8.26
C ASP A 504 7.08 -5.00 -7.36
N GLU A 505 7.38 -4.12 -6.39
CA GLU A 505 6.45 -3.59 -5.38
C GLU A 505 5.58 -4.67 -4.71
N SER A 506 6.17 -5.83 -4.49
CA SER A 506 5.47 -7.05 -4.08
C SER A 506 4.82 -7.01 -2.69
N VAL A 507 4.97 -5.93 -1.93
CA VAL A 507 4.40 -5.78 -0.58
C VAL A 507 3.68 -4.45 -0.37
N SER A 508 3.62 -3.57 -1.38
CA SER A 508 3.12 -2.19 -1.25
C SER A 508 1.62 -2.08 -0.95
N ALA A 509 0.84 -3.06 -1.41
CA ALA A 509 -0.62 -3.09 -1.23
C ALA A 509 -1.05 -3.91 0.01
N LEU A 510 -0.10 -4.25 0.90
CA LEU A 510 -0.37 -5.09 2.06
C LEU A 510 -0.36 -4.27 3.35
N ASP A 511 -1.24 -4.62 4.30
CA ASP A 511 -1.18 -4.08 5.65
C ASP A 511 0.17 -4.36 6.31
N VAL A 512 0.62 -3.47 7.20
CA VAL A 512 1.95 -3.51 7.84
C VAL A 512 2.28 -4.87 8.46
N SER A 513 1.31 -5.54 9.08
CA SER A 513 1.53 -6.85 9.71
C SER A 513 1.69 -7.98 8.69
N VAL A 514 0.90 -7.97 7.62
CA VAL A 514 0.99 -8.93 6.52
C VAL A 514 2.27 -8.69 5.73
N GLN A 515 2.63 -7.42 5.51
CA GLN A 515 3.88 -7.00 4.90
C GLN A 515 5.08 -7.57 5.66
N ALA A 516 5.13 -7.44 6.99
CA ALA A 516 6.20 -8.01 7.83
C ALA A 516 6.32 -9.54 7.65
N GLN A 517 5.20 -10.25 7.57
CA GLN A 517 5.20 -11.69 7.34
C GLN A 517 5.77 -12.07 5.96
N VAL A 518 5.40 -11.33 4.91
CA VAL A 518 5.88 -11.58 3.53
C VAL A 518 7.37 -11.23 3.41
N LEU A 519 7.81 -10.13 4.01
CA LEU A 519 9.24 -9.75 4.05
C LEU A 519 10.09 -10.80 4.76
N ASN A 520 9.63 -11.30 5.91
CA ASN A 520 10.28 -12.40 6.62
C ASN A 520 10.34 -13.67 5.78
N LEU A 521 9.27 -14.01 5.06
CA LEU A 521 9.23 -15.14 4.14
C LEU A 521 10.26 -14.99 3.02
N LEU A 522 10.32 -13.83 2.34
CA LEU A 522 11.30 -13.56 1.28
C LEU A 522 12.74 -13.62 1.80
N SER A 523 13.02 -13.04 2.99
CA SER A 523 14.34 -13.11 3.63
C SER A 523 14.73 -14.54 3.98
N LYS A 524 13.79 -15.38 4.47
CA LYS A 524 13.99 -16.79 4.73
C LYS A 524 14.32 -17.55 3.45
N LEU A 525 13.51 -17.37 2.40
CA LEU A 525 13.69 -18.03 1.10
C LEU A 525 15.03 -17.66 0.45
N GLN A 526 15.48 -16.40 0.58
CA GLN A 526 16.79 -15.96 0.09
C GLN A 526 17.91 -16.78 0.73
N LYS A 527 17.88 -16.93 2.06
CA LYS A 527 18.91 -17.66 2.80
C LYS A 527 18.89 -19.16 2.50
N GLU A 528 17.71 -19.79 2.45
CA GLU A 528 17.54 -21.23 2.26
C GLU A 528 17.83 -21.70 0.84
N ARG A 529 17.52 -20.87 -0.16
CA ARG A 529 17.65 -21.18 -1.59
C ARG A 529 18.76 -20.42 -2.30
N SER A 530 19.55 -19.62 -1.57
CA SER A 530 20.62 -18.76 -2.11
C SER A 530 20.12 -17.86 -3.27
N LEU A 531 18.91 -17.30 -3.13
CA LEU A 531 18.30 -16.47 -4.14
C LEU A 531 18.97 -15.08 -4.22
N THR A 532 19.07 -14.56 -5.43
CA THR A 532 19.48 -13.17 -5.68
C THR A 532 18.24 -12.33 -5.97
N TYR A 533 18.14 -11.14 -5.37
CA TYR A 533 16.97 -10.27 -5.54
C TYR A 533 17.32 -8.91 -6.14
N ILE A 534 16.46 -8.41 -7.03
CA ILE A 534 16.20 -6.97 -7.18
C ILE A 534 14.88 -6.70 -6.46
N PHE A 535 14.92 -5.91 -5.40
CA PHE A 535 13.75 -5.60 -4.58
C PHE A 535 13.31 -4.15 -4.82
N ILE A 536 12.22 -3.98 -5.55
CA ILE A 536 11.65 -2.68 -5.91
C ILE A 536 10.56 -2.31 -4.90
N SER A 537 10.68 -1.13 -4.30
CA SER A 537 9.62 -0.55 -3.47
C SER A 537 9.73 0.98 -3.46
N HIS A 538 8.64 1.65 -3.14
CA HIS A 538 8.63 3.08 -2.84
C HIS A 538 8.84 3.35 -1.32
N ASP A 539 8.76 2.33 -0.46
CA ASP A 539 9.03 2.45 0.98
C ASP A 539 10.50 2.15 1.28
N LEU A 540 11.26 3.21 1.61
CA LEU A 540 12.68 3.10 1.94
C LEU A 540 12.95 2.26 3.19
N SER A 541 12.02 2.23 4.16
CA SER A 541 12.20 1.43 5.39
C SER A 541 12.18 -0.07 5.07
N VAL A 542 11.29 -0.46 4.18
CA VAL A 542 11.17 -1.83 3.67
C VAL A 542 12.41 -2.22 2.85
N VAL A 543 12.85 -1.32 1.95
CA VAL A 543 14.06 -1.57 1.14
C VAL A 543 15.30 -1.64 2.02
N LYS A 544 15.44 -0.76 3.00
CA LYS A 544 16.56 -0.81 3.96
C LYS A 544 16.61 -2.14 4.73
N PHE A 545 15.45 -2.67 5.13
CA PHE A 545 15.37 -3.97 5.80
C PHE A 545 15.82 -5.12 4.89
N MET A 546 15.33 -5.15 3.65
CA MET A 546 15.55 -6.26 2.72
C MET A 546 16.93 -6.23 2.05
N SER A 547 17.53 -5.05 1.85
CA SER A 547 18.60 -4.87 0.86
C SER A 547 20.00 -4.79 1.48
N ASP A 548 20.95 -5.29 0.72
CA ASP A 548 22.38 -5.15 0.99
C ASP A 548 22.90 -3.80 0.48
N ARG A 549 22.67 -3.50 -0.81
CA ARG A 549 22.89 -2.19 -1.43
C ARG A 549 21.55 -1.61 -1.86
N MET A 550 21.50 -0.30 -1.96
CA MET A 550 20.34 0.46 -2.42
C MET A 550 20.70 1.31 -3.63
N MET A 551 19.86 1.26 -4.65
CA MET A 551 19.93 2.09 -5.85
C MET A 551 18.75 3.04 -5.85
N VAL A 552 19.03 4.33 -5.87
CA VAL A 552 18.03 5.40 -5.91
C VAL A 552 17.87 5.86 -7.35
N MET A 553 16.66 5.74 -7.89
CA MET A 553 16.32 6.19 -9.25
C MET A 553 15.48 7.46 -9.23
N ASN A 554 15.79 8.37 -10.14
CA ASN A 554 15.03 9.59 -10.41
C ASN A 554 14.97 9.86 -11.92
N ALA A 555 13.78 10.16 -12.45
CA ALA A 555 13.57 10.52 -13.86
C ALA A 555 14.30 9.59 -14.88
N GLY A 556 14.32 8.30 -14.61
CA GLY A 556 14.93 7.28 -15.47
C GLY A 556 16.42 7.03 -15.26
N SER A 557 17.10 7.77 -14.39
CA SER A 557 18.54 7.67 -14.14
C SER A 557 18.86 7.26 -12.71
N ILE A 558 20.07 6.72 -12.47
CA ILE A 558 20.57 6.41 -11.13
C ILE A 558 21.11 7.70 -10.51
N GLU A 559 20.56 8.11 -9.38
CA GLU A 559 21.04 9.24 -8.57
C GLU A 559 22.14 8.81 -7.58
N GLU A 560 21.96 7.64 -6.96
CA GLU A 560 22.87 7.12 -5.95
C GLU A 560 22.80 5.59 -5.89
N LEU A 561 23.95 4.95 -5.69
CA LEU A 561 24.08 3.50 -5.49
C LEU A 561 25.19 3.25 -4.47
N ASP A 562 24.86 2.71 -3.29
CA ASP A 562 25.81 2.42 -2.22
C ASP A 562 25.23 1.34 -1.28
N ASP A 563 25.95 0.99 -0.19
CA ASP A 563 25.41 0.20 0.92
C ASP A 563 24.12 0.84 1.44
N ALA A 564 23.08 0.03 1.69
CA ALA A 564 21.78 0.54 2.05
C ALA A 564 21.74 1.32 3.37
N ASP A 565 22.63 1.00 4.35
CA ASP A 565 22.74 1.77 5.58
C ASP A 565 23.46 3.10 5.33
N THR A 566 24.49 3.10 4.45
CA THR A 566 25.22 4.31 4.06
C THR A 566 24.30 5.32 3.38
N ILE A 567 23.49 4.89 2.39
CA ILE A 567 22.52 5.77 1.72
C ILE A 567 21.53 6.35 2.73
N TYR A 568 21.05 5.54 3.67
CA TYR A 568 20.08 6.01 4.65
C TYR A 568 20.67 7.01 5.65
N THR A 569 21.89 6.76 6.15
CA THR A 569 22.53 7.59 7.20
C THR A 569 23.30 8.78 6.65
N HIS A 570 23.89 8.66 5.47
CA HIS A 570 24.76 9.65 4.83
C HIS A 570 24.42 9.83 3.34
N PRO A 571 23.16 10.22 3.01
CA PRO A 571 22.77 10.44 1.62
C PRO A 571 23.57 11.58 0.99
N LYS A 572 24.10 11.36 -0.20
CA LYS A 572 24.91 12.35 -0.95
C LYS A 572 24.01 13.24 -1.82
N ALA A 573 23.09 12.61 -2.59
CA ALA A 573 22.21 13.31 -3.51
C ALA A 573 21.09 14.06 -2.79
N ALA A 574 20.78 15.28 -3.25
CA ALA A 574 19.69 16.10 -2.70
C ALA A 574 18.32 15.40 -2.84
N TYR A 575 18.13 14.63 -3.91
CA TYR A 575 16.92 13.85 -4.13
C TYR A 575 16.77 12.73 -3.09
N THR A 576 17.86 11.99 -2.81
CA THR A 576 17.87 10.94 -1.78
C THR A 576 17.55 11.50 -0.40
N LYS A 577 18.09 12.67 -0.04
CA LYS A 577 17.77 13.36 1.22
C LYS A 577 16.27 13.67 1.33
N ARG A 578 15.67 14.23 0.28
CA ARG A 578 14.22 14.52 0.24
C ARG A 578 13.37 13.28 0.41
N LEU A 579 13.75 12.15 -0.22
CA LEU A 579 13.04 10.88 -0.07
C LEU A 579 13.10 10.37 1.38
N ILE A 580 14.29 10.45 2.02
CA ILE A 580 14.46 10.01 3.42
C ILE A 580 13.68 10.92 4.36
N ASP A 581 13.73 12.23 4.18
CA ASP A 581 12.97 13.21 4.98
C ASP A 581 11.46 13.08 4.83
N ALA A 582 10.99 12.42 3.76
CA ALA A 582 9.57 12.19 3.54
C ALA A 582 9.02 10.94 4.25
N ILE A 583 9.89 10.09 4.82
CA ILE A 583 9.45 8.87 5.52
C ILE A 583 8.68 9.26 6.79
N PRO A 584 7.43 8.78 6.99
CA PRO A 584 6.73 8.98 8.24
C PRO A 584 7.47 8.28 9.39
N VAL A 585 7.99 9.03 10.34
CA VAL A 585 8.80 8.46 11.45
C VAL A 585 7.98 8.13 12.71
N GLY A 586 6.73 8.56 12.77
CA GLY A 586 5.91 8.45 13.97
C GLY A 586 6.49 9.29 15.15
N LEU A 587 5.98 9.07 16.35
CA LEU A 587 6.45 9.78 17.56
C LEU A 587 7.73 9.20 18.17
N ALA A 588 8.15 8.01 17.76
CA ALA A 588 9.29 7.32 18.39
C ALA A 588 10.66 7.99 18.14
N ASN A 589 10.73 8.94 17.22
CA ASN A 589 11.96 9.63 16.82
C ASN A 589 11.85 11.17 16.83
N LYS A 590 10.80 11.72 17.47
CA LYS A 590 10.72 13.17 17.74
C LYS A 590 11.22 13.53 19.13
#